data_660131a940fdf34102e92338ea646038
#
_entry.id   660131a940fdf34102e92338ea646038
#
_cell.length_a   1.000
_cell.length_b   1.000
_cell.length_c   1.000
_cell.angle_alpha   90.00
_cell.angle_beta   90.00
_cell.angle_gamma   90.00
#
_symmetry.space_group_name_H-M   'P 1'
#
loop_
_entity.id
_entity.type
_entity.pdbx_description
1 polymer ?
#
loop_
_entity_poly.entity_id
_entity_poly.type
_entity_poly.pdbx_seq_one_letter_code
_entity_poly.pdbx_strand_id
1 'polypeptide(L)'
;MTAGPTQDDAAIRGLIEDWASAIRTGDLDAVVARHTGDVLMFDVPPPVAVRGISAYRETWPPFFRALKEGRAAFDIAELNVTAGDTVAFATAILRCGSAEELARDGTPRLRLTLGLRKVDGAWHIAHEHHSFPAES
;
A
#
# COMPACT_ATOMS: atom_id res chain seq x y z
N MET A 1 18.03 20.36 -18.10
CA MET A 1 17.63 20.04 -16.75
C MET A 1 16.38 19.18 -16.72
N THR A 2 16.45 18.06 -16.10
CA THR A 2 15.30 17.17 -16.03
C THR A 2 14.54 17.42 -14.75
N ALA A 3 13.24 17.30 -14.81
CA ALA A 3 12.41 17.30 -13.61
C ALA A 3 12.72 16.05 -12.78
N GLY A 4 13.02 14.99 -13.47
CA GLY A 4 13.60 13.78 -12.96
C GLY A 4 13.14 13.29 -11.62
N PRO A 5 14.09 12.80 -10.82
CA PRO A 5 13.74 12.06 -9.58
C PRO A 5 12.90 12.85 -8.60
N THR A 6 13.15 14.15 -8.44
CA THR A 6 12.41 14.96 -7.46
C THR A 6 10.93 15.05 -7.80
N GLN A 7 10.61 15.24 -9.08
CA GLN A 7 9.23 15.35 -9.52
C GLN A 7 8.52 14.01 -9.44
N ASP A 8 9.19 12.94 -9.86
CA ASP A 8 8.62 11.60 -9.78
C ASP A 8 8.47 11.17 -8.32
N ASP A 9 9.42 11.52 -7.47
CA ASP A 9 9.33 11.22 -6.04
C ASP A 9 8.07 11.85 -5.45
N ALA A 10 7.83 13.13 -5.72
CA ALA A 10 6.66 13.83 -5.20
C ALA A 10 5.36 13.22 -5.73
N ALA A 11 5.33 12.85 -7.02
CA ALA A 11 4.15 12.24 -7.62
C ALA A 11 3.84 10.89 -6.99
N ILE A 12 4.86 10.09 -6.73
CA ILE A 12 4.69 8.77 -6.12
C ILE A 12 4.25 8.90 -4.67
N ARG A 13 4.84 9.84 -3.91
CA ARG A 13 4.42 10.08 -2.53
C ARG A 13 2.96 10.49 -2.47
N GLY A 14 2.54 11.40 -3.36
CA GLY A 14 1.15 11.83 -3.42
C GLY A 14 0.21 10.67 -3.74
N LEU A 15 0.60 9.83 -4.70
CA LEU A 15 -0.18 8.64 -5.05
C LEU A 15 -0.34 7.70 -3.86
N ILE A 16 0.74 7.44 -3.14
CA ILE A 16 0.71 6.53 -1.99
C ILE A 16 -0.14 7.10 -0.86
N GLU A 17 -0.03 8.41 -0.60
CA GLU A 17 -0.83 9.06 0.43
C GLU A 17 -2.30 9.08 0.07
N ASP A 18 -2.63 9.30 -1.21
CA ASP A 18 -4.02 9.24 -1.67
C ASP A 18 -4.59 7.82 -1.55
N TRP A 19 -3.78 6.83 -1.90
CA TRP A 19 -4.15 5.42 -1.75
C TRP A 19 -4.44 5.07 -0.29
N ALA A 20 -3.55 5.48 0.62
CA ALA A 20 -3.74 5.23 2.04
C ALA A 20 -5.00 5.92 2.57
N SER A 21 -5.26 7.14 2.11
CA SER A 21 -6.48 7.87 2.47
C SER A 21 -7.72 7.15 1.96
N ALA A 22 -7.68 6.64 0.73
CA ALA A 22 -8.80 5.88 0.17
C ALA A 22 -9.07 4.62 0.99
N ILE A 23 -8.02 3.97 1.46
CA ILE A 23 -8.17 2.79 2.34
C ILE A 23 -8.86 3.19 3.64
N ARG A 24 -8.40 4.26 4.28
CA ARG A 24 -8.97 4.71 5.55
C ARG A 24 -10.43 5.12 5.45
N THR A 25 -10.82 5.63 4.29
CA THR A 25 -12.22 6.05 4.08
C THR A 25 -13.09 4.94 3.50
N GLY A 26 -12.49 3.80 3.13
CA GLY A 26 -13.23 2.68 2.56
C GLY A 26 -13.69 2.91 1.14
N ASP A 27 -12.97 3.74 0.38
CA ASP A 27 -13.30 4.03 -1.01
C ASP A 27 -12.61 3.03 -1.93
N LEU A 28 -13.27 1.89 -2.13
CA LEU A 28 -12.69 0.77 -2.87
C LEU A 28 -12.31 1.15 -4.31
N ASP A 29 -13.16 1.90 -5.00
CA ASP A 29 -12.86 2.31 -6.37
C ASP A 29 -11.60 3.17 -6.44
N ALA A 30 -11.42 4.09 -5.48
CA ALA A 30 -10.22 4.92 -5.42
C ALA A 30 -8.99 4.09 -5.08
N VAL A 31 -9.12 3.08 -4.23
CA VAL A 31 -8.01 2.17 -3.91
C VAL A 31 -7.52 1.46 -5.17
N VAL A 32 -8.43 0.84 -5.92
CA VAL A 32 -8.05 0.05 -7.10
C VAL A 32 -7.60 0.92 -8.27
N ALA A 33 -8.10 2.14 -8.35
CA ALA A 33 -7.77 3.04 -9.47
C ALA A 33 -6.29 3.36 -9.58
N ARG A 34 -5.53 3.18 -8.51
CA ARG A 34 -4.10 3.47 -8.48
C ARG A 34 -3.23 2.28 -8.86
N HIS A 35 -3.84 1.17 -9.30
CA HIS A 35 -3.13 -0.09 -9.54
C HIS A 35 -3.18 -0.49 -10.99
N THR A 36 -2.17 -1.27 -11.42
CA THR A 36 -2.20 -1.89 -12.75
C THR A 36 -3.17 -3.08 -12.71
N GLY A 37 -3.71 -3.44 -13.89
CA GLY A 37 -4.64 -4.57 -13.99
C GLY A 37 -4.00 -5.90 -13.61
N ASP A 38 -2.68 -6.02 -13.74
CA ASP A 38 -1.94 -7.24 -13.42
C ASP A 38 -1.24 -7.19 -12.06
N VAL A 39 -1.71 -6.35 -11.16
CA VAL A 39 -1.09 -6.16 -9.84
C VAL A 39 -0.87 -7.50 -9.14
N LEU A 40 0.28 -7.63 -8.49
CA LEU A 40 0.64 -8.81 -7.70
C LEU A 40 0.83 -8.37 -6.26
N MET A 41 0.11 -9.01 -5.35
CA MET A 41 0.26 -8.71 -3.92
C MET A 41 0.63 -9.96 -3.13
N PHE A 42 1.57 -9.81 -2.21
CA PHE A 42 1.87 -10.79 -1.18
C PHE A 42 1.38 -10.18 0.13
N ASP A 43 0.33 -10.78 0.69
CA ASP A 43 -0.31 -10.24 1.88
C ASP A 43 0.00 -11.12 3.09
N VAL A 44 -0.31 -10.60 4.27
CA VAL A 44 -0.09 -11.34 5.52
C VAL A 44 -0.96 -12.59 5.58
N PRO A 45 -2.29 -12.51 5.34
CA PRO A 45 -3.10 -13.73 5.34
C PRO A 45 -2.96 -14.50 4.02
N PRO A 46 -3.30 -15.79 4.02
CA PRO A 46 -3.31 -16.54 2.78
C PRO A 46 -4.31 -15.94 1.79
N PRO A 47 -4.15 -16.21 0.49
CA PRO A 47 -3.26 -17.19 -0.15
C PRO A 47 -1.83 -16.67 -0.31
N VAL A 48 -0.96 -17.53 -0.84
CA VAL A 48 0.46 -17.19 -1.08
C VAL A 48 0.61 -15.95 -1.93
N ALA A 49 -0.27 -15.76 -2.90
CA ALA A 49 -0.22 -14.61 -3.79
C ALA A 49 -1.62 -14.22 -4.23
N VAL A 50 -1.84 -12.91 -4.36
CA VAL A 50 -3.06 -12.34 -4.92
C VAL A 50 -2.68 -11.78 -6.29
N ARG A 51 -3.28 -12.29 -7.35
CA ARG A 51 -2.90 -11.96 -8.72
C ARG A 51 -4.05 -11.27 -9.44
N GLY A 52 -3.77 -10.08 -9.95
CA GLY A 52 -4.71 -9.31 -10.75
C GLY A 52 -5.63 -8.43 -9.93
N ILE A 53 -6.18 -7.41 -10.60
CA ILE A 53 -6.94 -6.35 -9.93
C ILE A 53 -8.25 -6.86 -9.33
N SER A 54 -8.89 -7.86 -9.94
CA SER A 54 -10.15 -8.39 -9.40
C SER A 54 -9.94 -9.08 -8.07
N ALA A 55 -8.91 -9.92 -7.97
CA ALA A 55 -8.57 -10.59 -6.72
C ALA A 55 -8.11 -9.60 -5.67
N TYR A 56 -7.29 -8.62 -6.09
CA TYR A 56 -6.83 -7.57 -5.20
C TYR A 56 -8.00 -6.80 -4.59
N ARG A 57 -8.98 -6.44 -5.43
CA ARG A 57 -10.17 -5.70 -5.00
C ARG A 57 -10.89 -6.43 -3.88
N GLU A 58 -10.97 -7.75 -3.96
CA GLU A 58 -11.71 -8.55 -2.99
C GLU A 58 -11.04 -8.65 -1.62
N THR A 59 -9.78 -8.26 -1.51
CA THR A 59 -9.06 -8.34 -0.23
C THR A 59 -9.44 -7.21 0.73
N TRP A 60 -9.97 -6.10 0.23
CA TRP A 60 -10.16 -4.91 1.05
C TRP A 60 -11.45 -4.84 1.87
N PRO A 61 -12.63 -5.31 1.37
CA PRO A 61 -13.86 -5.15 2.17
C PRO A 61 -13.79 -5.66 3.60
N PRO A 62 -13.19 -6.82 3.92
CA PRO A 62 -13.06 -7.23 5.32
C PRO A 62 -12.24 -6.24 6.15
N PHE A 63 -11.19 -5.67 5.56
CA PHE A 63 -10.35 -4.69 6.25
C PHE A 63 -11.13 -3.39 6.49
N PHE A 64 -11.91 -2.96 5.50
CA PHE A 64 -12.75 -1.77 5.64
C PHE A 64 -13.75 -1.93 6.79
N ARG A 65 -14.33 -3.13 6.94
CA ARG A 65 -15.22 -3.40 8.06
C ARG A 65 -14.48 -3.27 9.39
N ALA A 66 -13.27 -3.80 9.47
CA ALA A 66 -12.47 -3.70 10.67
C ALA A 66 -12.11 -2.25 11.00
N LEU A 67 -11.77 -1.46 9.99
CA LEU A 67 -11.49 -0.03 10.17
C LEU A 67 -12.71 0.70 10.71
N LYS A 68 -13.88 0.45 10.13
CA LYS A 68 -15.12 1.10 10.53
C LYS A 68 -15.50 0.77 11.97
N GLU A 69 -15.18 -0.45 12.41
CA GLU A 69 -15.47 -0.91 13.76
C GLU A 69 -14.37 -0.55 14.78
N GLY A 70 -13.35 0.18 14.32
CA GLY A 70 -12.26 0.57 15.22
C GLY A 70 -11.29 -0.56 15.56
N ARG A 71 -11.34 -1.68 14.82
CA ARG A 71 -10.49 -2.84 15.07
C ARG A 71 -9.26 -2.91 14.19
N ALA A 72 -9.04 -1.90 13.37
CA ALA A 72 -7.88 -1.83 12.49
C ALA A 72 -7.46 -0.39 12.27
N ALA A 73 -6.26 -0.21 11.75
CA ALA A 73 -5.74 1.10 11.39
C ALA A 73 -4.88 0.95 10.15
N PHE A 74 -4.63 2.05 9.46
CA PHE A 74 -3.76 2.08 8.30
C PHE A 74 -3.07 3.44 8.23
N ASP A 75 -2.05 3.62 9.07
CA ASP A 75 -1.36 4.91 9.21
C ASP A 75 0.11 4.75 8.86
N ILE A 76 0.57 5.54 7.88
CA ILE A 76 1.96 5.50 7.43
C ILE A 76 2.82 6.28 8.42
N ALA A 77 3.81 5.61 9.02
CA ALA A 77 4.75 6.22 9.94
C ALA A 77 6.04 6.62 9.23
N GLU A 78 6.48 5.83 8.26
CA GLU A 78 7.68 6.13 7.47
C GLU A 78 7.40 5.80 6.03
N LEU A 79 7.91 6.61 5.11
CA LEU A 79 7.75 6.39 3.67
C LEU A 79 9.01 6.85 2.96
N ASN A 80 9.62 5.95 2.20
CA ASN A 80 10.80 6.24 1.39
C ASN A 80 10.53 5.81 -0.05
N VAL A 81 10.86 6.67 -1.00
CA VAL A 81 10.61 6.45 -2.42
C VAL A 81 11.94 6.47 -3.18
N THR A 82 12.12 5.50 -4.07
CA THR A 82 13.25 5.48 -5.00
C THR A 82 12.66 5.40 -6.40
N ALA A 83 12.78 6.47 -7.16
CA ALA A 83 12.14 6.58 -8.46
C ALA A 83 13.17 6.52 -9.58
N GLY A 84 12.88 5.70 -10.59
CA GLY A 84 13.57 5.71 -11.88
C GLY A 84 12.69 6.37 -12.91
N ASP A 85 13.05 6.23 -14.20
CA ASP A 85 12.30 6.87 -15.28
C ASP A 85 10.94 6.23 -15.51
N THR A 86 10.86 4.91 -15.43
CA THR A 86 9.62 4.16 -15.74
C THR A 86 9.23 3.17 -14.67
N VAL A 87 10.11 2.88 -13.73
CA VAL A 87 9.82 2.01 -12.60
C VAL A 87 10.35 2.63 -11.32
N ALA A 88 9.73 2.27 -10.23
CA ALA A 88 10.10 2.80 -8.92
C ALA A 88 9.76 1.78 -7.85
N PHE A 89 10.33 1.95 -6.67
CA PHE A 89 9.84 1.24 -5.50
C PHE A 89 9.72 2.18 -4.32
N ALA A 90 8.88 1.81 -3.39
CA ALA A 90 8.73 2.55 -2.15
C ALA A 90 8.71 1.56 -1.00
N THR A 91 9.24 1.99 0.14
CA THR A 91 9.16 1.21 1.37
C THR A 91 8.47 2.04 2.42
N ALA A 92 7.66 1.40 3.26
CA ALA A 92 6.92 2.09 4.30
C ALA A 92 6.80 1.21 5.54
N ILE A 93 6.69 1.88 6.67
CA ILE A 93 6.36 1.23 7.94
C ILE A 93 5.05 1.85 8.39
N LEU A 94 4.09 1.00 8.71
CA LEU A 94 2.74 1.44 9.05
C LEU A 94 2.30 0.92 10.40
N ARG A 95 1.47 1.73 11.06
CA ARG A 95 0.64 1.26 12.15
C ARG A 95 -0.61 0.69 11.49
N CYS A 96 -0.71 -0.63 11.47
CA CYS A 96 -1.75 -1.32 10.73
C CYS A 96 -1.98 -2.69 11.37
N GLY A 97 -3.14 -3.26 11.13
CA GLY A 97 -3.40 -4.62 11.52
C GLY A 97 -4.66 -4.77 12.38
N SER A 98 -4.79 -5.94 12.99
CA SER A 98 -5.92 -6.27 13.83
C SER A 98 -5.85 -5.54 15.18
N ALA A 99 -6.94 -5.63 15.95
CA ALA A 99 -6.97 -5.06 17.29
C ALA A 99 -5.83 -5.59 18.16
N GLU A 100 -5.49 -6.88 17.99
CA GLU A 100 -4.40 -7.49 18.74
C GLU A 100 -3.06 -6.83 18.41
N GLU A 101 -2.80 -6.63 17.12
CA GLU A 101 -1.57 -5.95 16.68
C GLU A 101 -1.52 -4.51 17.20
N LEU A 102 -2.66 -3.82 17.17
CA LEU A 102 -2.75 -2.43 17.62
C LEU A 102 -2.62 -2.28 19.13
N ALA A 103 -2.95 -3.33 19.89
CA ALA A 103 -2.86 -3.32 21.34
C ALA A 103 -1.42 -3.39 21.83
N ARG A 104 -0.49 -3.80 20.98
CA ARG A 104 0.94 -3.76 21.31
C ARG A 104 1.35 -2.31 21.44
N ASP A 105 2.32 -2.02 22.21
CA ASP A 105 2.81 -0.69 22.60
C ASP A 105 2.65 0.49 21.61
N GLY A 106 1.85 0.34 20.56
CA GLY A 106 1.62 1.39 19.57
C GLY A 106 2.72 1.51 18.52
N THR A 107 3.73 0.65 18.57
CA THR A 107 4.84 0.69 17.62
C THR A 107 4.36 0.25 16.24
N PRO A 108 4.61 1.04 15.18
CA PRO A 108 4.30 0.62 13.82
C PRO A 108 5.10 -0.63 13.45
N ARG A 109 4.43 -1.64 12.94
CA ARG A 109 5.06 -2.94 12.68
C ARG A 109 4.84 -3.47 11.27
N LEU A 110 3.82 -3.02 10.54
CA LEU A 110 3.59 -3.52 9.19
C LEU A 110 4.67 -2.98 8.27
N ARG A 111 5.35 -3.88 7.57
CA ARG A 111 6.33 -3.52 6.56
C ARG A 111 5.66 -3.63 5.21
N LEU A 112 5.72 -2.55 4.45
CA LEU A 112 5.11 -2.45 3.13
C LEU A 112 6.17 -2.11 2.10
N THR A 113 6.20 -2.86 1.00
CA THR A 113 6.99 -2.51 -0.17
C THR A 113 6.05 -2.40 -1.35
N LEU A 114 6.19 -1.33 -2.11
CA LEU A 114 5.39 -1.10 -3.32
C LEU A 114 6.32 -1.04 -4.51
N GLY A 115 5.97 -1.79 -5.56
CA GLY A 115 6.60 -1.65 -6.87
C GLY A 115 5.67 -0.85 -7.76
N LEU A 116 6.22 0.13 -8.48
CA LEU A 116 5.41 1.01 -9.32
C LEU A 116 5.93 1.03 -10.74
N ARG A 117 5.02 1.23 -11.68
CA ARG A 117 5.33 1.41 -13.10
C ARG A 117 4.69 2.69 -13.60
N LYS A 118 5.38 3.37 -14.51
CA LYS A 118 4.80 4.53 -15.20
C LYS A 118 4.11 4.00 -16.47
N VAL A 119 2.82 4.24 -16.58
CA VAL A 119 2.00 3.81 -17.72
C VAL A 119 1.36 5.06 -18.31
N ASP A 120 1.65 5.32 -19.58
CA ASP A 120 1.12 6.51 -20.28
C ASP A 120 1.38 7.79 -19.50
N GLY A 121 2.58 7.89 -18.94
CA GLY A 121 3.01 9.09 -18.21
C GLY A 121 2.53 9.19 -16.78
N ALA A 122 1.79 8.21 -16.27
CA ALA A 122 1.28 8.22 -14.91
C ALA A 122 1.77 7.02 -14.12
N TRP A 123 2.07 7.25 -12.85
CA TRP A 123 2.52 6.19 -11.96
C TRP A 123 1.35 5.32 -11.47
N HIS A 124 1.57 4.00 -11.42
CA HIS A 124 0.61 3.02 -10.93
C HIS A 124 1.33 2.02 -10.04
N ILE A 125 0.63 1.53 -9.03
CA ILE A 125 1.15 0.46 -8.19
C ILE A 125 0.96 -0.86 -8.94
N ALA A 126 2.07 -1.59 -9.13
CA ALA A 126 2.06 -2.89 -9.82
C ALA A 126 2.32 -4.04 -8.85
N HIS A 127 2.82 -3.75 -7.66
CA HIS A 127 3.14 -4.78 -6.67
C HIS A 127 3.03 -4.22 -5.26
N GLU A 128 2.52 -5.04 -4.35
CA GLU A 128 2.50 -4.75 -2.92
C GLU A 128 2.99 -5.98 -2.17
N HIS A 129 3.78 -5.75 -1.14
CA HIS A 129 4.21 -6.81 -0.24
C HIS A 129 4.05 -6.32 1.20
N HIS A 130 3.22 -7.00 1.97
CA HIS A 130 2.89 -6.67 3.34
C HIS A 130 3.41 -7.77 4.25
N SER A 131 4.10 -7.41 5.33
CA SER A 131 4.58 -8.40 6.29
C SER A 131 4.71 -7.80 7.68
N PHE A 132 4.66 -8.67 8.68
CA PHE A 132 5.00 -8.32 10.05
C PHE A 132 6.28 -9.07 10.43
N PRO A 133 7.14 -8.47 11.26
CA PRO A 133 8.28 -9.22 11.79
C PRO A 133 7.79 -10.36 12.66
N ALA A 134 8.51 -11.45 12.64
CA ALA A 134 8.17 -12.59 13.49
C ALA A 134 8.30 -12.21 14.97
N GLU A 135 7.53 -12.87 15.79
CA GLU A 135 7.68 -12.72 17.24
C GLU A 135 9.04 -13.22 17.66
N SER A 136 9.65 -12.54 18.60
CA SER A 136 10.94 -12.96 19.15
C SER A 136 10.82 -13.28 20.62
#